data_e72fd84c2b8c8a66f9c5295483da67ce
#
_entry.id   e72fd84c2b8c8a66f9c5295483da67ce
#
_cell.length_a   1.000
_cell.length_b   1.000
_cell.length_c   1.000
_cell.angle_alpha   90.00
_cell.angle_beta   90.00
_cell.angle_gamma   90.00
#
_symmetry.space_group_name_H-M   'P 1'
#
loop_
_entity.id
_entity.type
_entity.pdbx_description
1 polymer ?
#
loop_
_entity_poly.entity_id
_entity_poly.type
_entity_poly.pdbx_seq_one_letter_code
_entity_poly.pdbx_strand_id
1 'polypeptide(L)'
;MKFLTLNTHSWMEKDPQEKFRLLLQDILEQDYDLICFQEINQEISSILAETDELYHPLPSAEPIHQDHYIYLLVQELKKAGREYYWTWAYNHIGYDRYHEGVGILSKNQIQAREILVSDVDDPTDYHTRRVALVETTVDGKDLAVASVHLSWWDKGFQEEWARFESVLTDLNKPLLLAGDFNNPAGQEGYQTILASPLSLQDAYEAAQERSGSYTVPPEIDGWKGNSEPLRIDYVFTTKDLQVEKLQ
;
A
#
# COMPACT_ATOMS: atom_id res chain seq x y z
N MET A 1 -11.92 8.84 10.96
CA MET A 1 -11.19 8.36 9.76
C MET A 1 -11.46 6.88 9.55
N LYS A 2 -11.85 6.47 8.33
CA LYS A 2 -11.90 5.08 7.87
C LYS A 2 -10.76 4.82 6.89
N PHE A 3 -10.08 3.71 7.05
CA PHE A 3 -8.87 3.37 6.31
C PHE A 3 -8.94 1.94 5.77
N LEU A 4 -8.39 1.72 4.57
CA LEU A 4 -8.21 0.40 3.95
C LEU A 4 -6.76 0.20 3.52
N THR A 5 -6.21 -0.98 3.75
CA THR A 5 -5.03 -1.47 3.02
C THR A 5 -5.34 -2.81 2.39
N LEU A 6 -4.85 -3.03 1.16
CA LEU A 6 -5.08 -4.27 0.42
C LEU A 6 -3.96 -4.49 -0.60
N ASN A 7 -3.27 -5.62 -0.49
CA ASN A 7 -2.52 -6.16 -1.63
C ASN A 7 -3.54 -6.73 -2.63
N THR A 8 -3.64 -6.11 -3.79
CA THR A 8 -4.72 -6.39 -4.75
C THR A 8 -4.39 -7.54 -5.69
N HIS A 9 -3.09 -7.87 -5.87
CA HIS A 9 -2.63 -8.73 -6.97
C HIS A 9 -3.23 -8.34 -8.34
N SER A 10 -4.03 -7.28 -8.36
CA SER A 10 -4.65 -6.59 -9.51
C SER A 10 -5.15 -7.55 -10.62
N TRP A 11 -4.63 -7.40 -11.85
CA TRP A 11 -5.05 -8.21 -13.01
C TRP A 11 -4.49 -9.64 -12.99
N MET A 12 -3.63 -9.98 -12.04
CA MET A 12 -3.09 -11.33 -11.85
C MET A 12 -3.99 -12.21 -10.97
N GLU A 13 -5.01 -11.64 -10.34
CA GLU A 13 -5.98 -12.38 -9.55
C GLU A 13 -6.80 -13.38 -10.39
N LYS A 14 -7.27 -14.43 -9.74
CA LYS A 14 -8.31 -15.29 -10.32
C LYS A 14 -9.62 -14.50 -10.38
N ASP A 15 -10.27 -14.46 -11.54
CA ASP A 15 -11.50 -13.70 -11.79
C ASP A 15 -11.34 -12.19 -11.50
N PRO A 16 -10.33 -11.51 -12.08
CA PRO A 16 -9.92 -10.17 -11.67
C PRO A 16 -11.02 -9.13 -11.84
N GLN A 17 -11.89 -9.26 -12.83
CA GLN A 17 -13.02 -8.35 -13.06
C GLN A 17 -14.07 -8.46 -11.95
N GLU A 18 -14.29 -9.64 -11.41
CA GLU A 18 -15.21 -9.85 -10.28
C GLU A 18 -14.61 -9.26 -9.01
N LYS A 19 -13.32 -9.52 -8.75
CA LYS A 19 -12.59 -8.97 -7.61
C LYS A 19 -12.57 -7.43 -7.63
N PHE A 20 -12.34 -6.85 -8.80
CA PHE A 20 -12.41 -5.40 -9.00
C PHE A 20 -13.80 -4.84 -8.64
N ARG A 21 -14.89 -5.49 -9.10
CA ARG A 21 -16.26 -5.05 -8.77
C ARG A 21 -16.58 -5.16 -7.28
N LEU A 22 -16.13 -6.24 -6.63
CA LEU A 22 -16.30 -6.41 -5.18
C LEU A 22 -15.57 -5.33 -4.40
N LEU A 23 -14.32 -5.03 -4.78
CA LEU A 23 -13.54 -3.95 -4.17
C LEU A 23 -14.21 -2.58 -4.38
N LEU A 24 -14.65 -2.28 -5.59
CA LEU A 24 -15.38 -1.04 -5.89
C LEU A 24 -16.65 -0.92 -5.02
N GLN A 25 -17.42 -1.99 -4.90
CA GLN A 25 -18.62 -2.02 -4.06
C GLN A 25 -18.28 -1.76 -2.60
N ASP A 26 -17.28 -2.43 -2.06
CA ASP A 26 -16.84 -2.24 -0.68
C ASP A 26 -16.40 -0.79 -0.41
N ILE A 27 -15.61 -0.19 -1.31
CA ILE A 27 -15.19 1.21 -1.18
C ILE A 27 -16.39 2.16 -1.18
N LEU A 28 -17.40 1.91 -2.03
CA LEU A 28 -18.62 2.73 -2.07
C LEU A 28 -19.47 2.60 -0.81
N GLU A 29 -19.55 1.38 -0.24
CA GLU A 29 -20.32 1.08 0.97
C GLU A 29 -19.64 1.60 2.24
N GLN A 30 -18.33 1.40 2.35
CA GLN A 30 -17.55 1.79 3.54
C GLN A 30 -17.18 3.27 3.54
N ASP A 31 -17.04 3.87 2.36
CA ASP A 31 -16.70 5.28 2.19
C ASP A 31 -15.38 5.66 2.89
N TYR A 32 -14.29 4.94 2.58
CA TYR A 32 -12.98 5.12 3.18
C TYR A 32 -12.41 6.52 2.91
N ASP A 33 -11.74 7.10 3.90
CA ASP A 33 -11.06 8.39 3.79
C ASP A 33 -9.69 8.27 3.11
N LEU A 34 -9.01 7.15 3.37
CA LEU A 34 -7.67 6.82 2.85
C LEU A 34 -7.61 5.35 2.49
N ILE A 35 -6.90 5.03 1.40
CA ILE A 35 -6.69 3.66 0.95
C ILE A 35 -5.24 3.49 0.51
N CYS A 36 -4.56 2.44 0.98
CA CYS A 36 -3.25 2.01 0.54
C CYS A 36 -3.37 0.70 -0.24
N PHE A 37 -2.84 0.67 -1.45
CA PHE A 37 -2.85 -0.50 -2.31
C PHE A 37 -1.45 -0.98 -2.64
N GLN A 38 -1.28 -2.31 -2.75
CA GLN A 38 -0.07 -2.97 -3.19
C GLN A 38 -0.37 -3.80 -4.44
N GLU A 39 0.68 -4.11 -5.20
CA GLU A 39 0.63 -4.83 -6.47
C GLU A 39 -0.33 -4.22 -7.51
N ILE A 40 -0.41 -2.89 -7.50
CA ILE A 40 -1.15 -2.16 -8.50
C ILE A 40 -0.42 -2.24 -9.83
N ASN A 41 -1.10 -2.75 -10.85
CA ASN A 41 -0.48 -2.95 -12.15
C ASN A 41 -1.30 -2.41 -13.33
N GLN A 42 -0.61 -2.27 -14.46
CA GLN A 42 -1.12 -1.97 -15.79
C GLN A 42 -0.34 -2.75 -16.84
N GLU A 43 -0.95 -3.17 -17.92
CA GLU A 43 -0.26 -3.87 -18.99
C GLU A 43 0.64 -2.93 -19.79
N ILE A 44 1.91 -3.30 -19.99
CA ILE A 44 2.92 -2.48 -20.70
C ILE A 44 2.47 -2.10 -22.11
N SER A 45 1.75 -2.99 -22.80
CA SER A 45 1.26 -2.78 -24.16
C SER A 45 -0.08 -2.05 -24.27
N SER A 46 -0.69 -1.70 -23.15
CA SER A 46 -1.99 -1.02 -23.13
C SER A 46 -1.91 0.44 -23.59
N ILE A 47 -3.06 1.01 -23.95
CA ILE A 47 -3.16 2.37 -24.47
C ILE A 47 -3.01 3.38 -23.31
N LEU A 48 -2.33 4.51 -23.59
CA LEU A 48 -2.19 5.58 -22.63
C LEU A 48 -3.55 6.19 -22.23
N ALA A 49 -3.68 6.53 -20.97
CA ALA A 49 -4.83 7.24 -20.42
C ALA A 49 -4.56 8.74 -20.26
N GLU A 50 -5.61 9.54 -20.28
CA GLU A 50 -5.56 10.94 -19.83
C GLU A 50 -5.95 11.00 -18.35
N THR A 51 -5.08 11.55 -17.52
CA THR A 51 -5.32 11.77 -16.10
C THR A 51 -5.84 13.18 -15.84
N ASP A 52 -6.56 13.38 -14.75
CA ASP A 52 -7.04 14.68 -14.30
C ASP A 52 -6.17 15.24 -13.15
N GLU A 53 -6.56 16.39 -12.60
CA GLU A 53 -5.86 17.09 -11.52
C GLU A 53 -5.85 16.34 -10.18
N LEU A 54 -6.60 15.26 -10.06
CA LEU A 54 -6.62 14.42 -8.85
C LEU A 54 -5.45 13.43 -8.83
N TYR A 55 -4.80 13.19 -9.98
CA TYR A 55 -3.60 12.38 -10.04
C TYR A 55 -2.35 13.20 -9.70
N HIS A 56 -1.57 12.71 -8.76
CA HIS A 56 -0.28 13.29 -8.35
C HIS A 56 0.86 12.38 -8.81
N PRO A 57 1.49 12.63 -9.97
CA PRO A 57 2.57 11.79 -10.49
C PRO A 57 3.81 11.89 -9.62
N LEU A 58 4.54 10.77 -9.53
CA LEU A 58 5.81 10.66 -8.82
C LEU A 58 6.97 10.60 -9.82
N PRO A 59 8.23 10.87 -9.39
CA PRO A 59 9.36 10.92 -10.30
C PRO A 59 9.63 9.63 -11.09
N SER A 60 9.37 8.46 -10.48
CA SER A 60 9.51 7.16 -11.16
C SER A 60 8.30 6.75 -11.99
N ALA A 61 7.22 7.55 -11.97
CA ALA A 61 5.95 7.13 -12.56
C ALA A 61 6.07 6.88 -14.07
N GLU A 62 5.72 5.68 -14.49
CA GLU A 62 5.41 5.40 -15.88
C GLU A 62 4.11 6.09 -16.29
N PRO A 63 3.92 6.43 -17.57
CA PRO A 63 2.65 6.95 -18.04
C PRO A 63 1.48 6.04 -17.65
N ILE A 64 0.38 6.63 -17.21
CA ILE A 64 -0.81 5.85 -16.84
C ILE A 64 -1.47 5.29 -18.10
N HIS A 65 -1.81 4.01 -18.08
CA HIS A 65 -2.53 3.32 -19.14
C HIS A 65 -4.02 3.15 -18.81
N GLN A 66 -4.83 2.91 -19.84
CA GLN A 66 -6.29 2.81 -19.67
C GLN A 66 -6.74 1.64 -18.80
N ASP A 67 -5.90 0.61 -18.67
CA ASP A 67 -6.14 -0.54 -17.80
C ASP A 67 -5.47 -0.45 -16.43
N HIS A 68 -4.82 0.68 -16.10
CA HIS A 68 -4.21 0.87 -14.77
C HIS A 68 -5.28 0.69 -13.69
N TYR A 69 -5.01 -0.20 -12.74
CA TYR A 69 -6.02 -0.66 -11.79
C TYR A 69 -6.63 0.48 -10.96
N ILE A 70 -5.79 1.37 -10.38
CA ILE A 70 -6.30 2.53 -9.64
C ILE A 70 -7.00 3.51 -10.59
N TYR A 71 -6.49 3.76 -11.78
CA TYR A 71 -7.12 4.67 -12.73
C TYR A 71 -8.56 4.24 -13.02
N LEU A 72 -8.79 2.96 -13.35
CA LEU A 72 -10.14 2.45 -13.57
C LEU A 72 -11.01 2.59 -12.30
N LEU A 73 -10.44 2.28 -11.14
CA LEU A 73 -11.16 2.38 -9.87
C LEU A 73 -11.62 3.80 -9.58
N VAL A 74 -10.75 4.80 -9.72
CA VAL A 74 -11.11 6.21 -9.48
C VAL A 74 -12.10 6.75 -10.52
N GLN A 75 -12.05 6.27 -11.76
CA GLN A 75 -13.05 6.60 -12.79
C GLN A 75 -14.44 6.08 -12.40
N GLU A 76 -14.56 4.84 -11.94
CA GLU A 76 -15.84 4.27 -11.49
C GLU A 76 -16.34 4.95 -10.20
N LEU A 77 -15.45 5.25 -9.26
CA LEU A 77 -15.79 6.00 -8.05
C LEU A 77 -16.30 7.41 -8.38
N LYS A 78 -15.65 8.11 -9.33
CA LYS A 78 -16.08 9.44 -9.80
C LYS A 78 -17.46 9.41 -10.43
N LYS A 79 -17.79 8.39 -11.23
CA LYS A 79 -19.16 8.19 -11.78
C LYS A 79 -20.20 8.02 -10.67
N ALA A 80 -19.81 7.45 -9.54
CA ALA A 80 -20.66 7.29 -8.36
C ALA A 80 -20.66 8.52 -7.42
N GLY A 81 -20.03 9.63 -7.83
CA GLY A 81 -19.95 10.87 -7.05
C GLY A 81 -18.93 10.83 -5.90
N ARG A 82 -17.93 9.97 -6.01
CA ARG A 82 -16.81 9.88 -5.05
C ARG A 82 -15.52 10.26 -5.76
N GLU A 83 -14.86 11.31 -5.30
CA GLU A 83 -13.58 11.75 -5.84
C GLU A 83 -12.45 11.46 -4.85
N TYR A 84 -11.31 11.01 -5.39
CA TYR A 84 -10.10 10.74 -4.63
C TYR A 84 -8.90 11.37 -5.33
N TYR A 85 -8.09 12.11 -4.59
CA TYR A 85 -6.71 12.36 -4.94
C TYR A 85 -5.95 11.06 -4.89
N TRP A 86 -5.03 10.82 -5.83
CA TRP A 86 -4.31 9.56 -5.86
C TRP A 86 -2.90 9.69 -6.42
N THR A 87 -2.07 8.76 -6.04
CA THR A 87 -0.70 8.63 -6.50
C THR A 87 -0.31 7.17 -6.66
N TRP A 88 0.74 6.92 -7.44
CA TRP A 88 1.26 5.58 -7.69
C TRP A 88 2.78 5.63 -7.81
N ALA A 89 3.50 4.87 -6.98
CA ALA A 89 4.94 4.66 -7.04
C ALA A 89 5.22 3.39 -7.83
N TYR A 90 5.83 3.54 -8.98
CA TYR A 90 6.21 2.42 -9.84
C TYR A 90 7.45 1.71 -9.28
N ASN A 91 7.41 0.40 -9.20
CA ASN A 91 8.49 -0.45 -8.70
C ASN A 91 9.25 -1.12 -9.84
N HIS A 92 8.62 -2.07 -10.51
CA HIS A 92 9.27 -2.93 -11.50
C HIS A 92 8.27 -3.49 -12.52
N ILE A 93 8.81 -4.25 -13.47
CA ILE A 93 8.01 -5.05 -14.40
C ILE A 93 7.69 -6.39 -13.74
N GLY A 94 6.42 -6.58 -13.40
CA GLY A 94 5.90 -7.85 -12.91
C GLY A 94 5.53 -8.81 -14.06
N TYR A 95 5.94 -10.07 -13.94
CA TYR A 95 5.60 -11.15 -14.85
C TYR A 95 5.96 -10.88 -16.33
N ASP A 96 7.00 -10.10 -16.61
CA ASP A 96 7.42 -9.64 -17.95
C ASP A 96 6.31 -8.95 -18.75
N ARG A 97 5.27 -8.46 -18.09
CA ARG A 97 4.05 -7.96 -18.73
C ARG A 97 3.49 -6.68 -18.15
N TYR A 98 3.60 -6.48 -16.86
CA TYR A 98 2.93 -5.39 -16.16
C TYR A 98 3.93 -4.41 -15.56
N HIS A 99 3.67 -3.12 -15.69
CA HIS A 99 4.23 -2.13 -14.77
C HIS A 99 3.51 -2.29 -13.42
N GLU A 100 4.25 -2.53 -12.36
CA GLU A 100 3.70 -2.82 -11.04
C GLU A 100 4.25 -1.87 -9.97
N GLY A 101 3.43 -1.55 -8.98
CA GLY A 101 3.83 -0.66 -7.89
C GLY A 101 2.81 -0.58 -6.76
N VAL A 102 2.94 0.45 -5.94
CA VAL A 102 2.06 0.71 -4.80
C VAL A 102 1.35 2.07 -4.96
N GLY A 103 0.14 2.19 -4.43
CA GLY A 103 -0.63 3.41 -4.61
C GLY A 103 -1.37 3.85 -3.34
N ILE A 104 -1.77 5.12 -3.33
CA ILE A 104 -2.56 5.72 -2.25
C ILE A 104 -3.71 6.51 -2.86
N LEU A 105 -4.91 6.36 -2.28
CA LEU A 105 -6.08 7.18 -2.55
C LEU A 105 -6.44 7.97 -1.28
N SER A 106 -6.84 9.22 -1.44
CA SER A 106 -7.27 10.10 -0.35
C SER A 106 -8.46 10.95 -0.78
N LYS A 107 -9.48 11.08 0.05
CA LYS A 107 -10.54 12.08 -0.15
C LYS A 107 -10.03 13.51 -0.01
N ASN A 108 -8.96 13.71 0.73
CA ASN A 108 -8.37 15.02 0.95
C ASN A 108 -7.13 15.21 0.08
N GLN A 109 -6.80 16.47 -0.18
CA GLN A 109 -5.62 16.82 -0.95
C GLN A 109 -4.35 16.19 -0.35
N ILE A 110 -3.46 15.76 -1.22
CA ILE A 110 -2.21 15.09 -0.86
C ILE A 110 -0.99 15.88 -1.33
N GLN A 111 0.09 15.76 -0.58
CA GLN A 111 1.44 16.05 -1.06
C GLN A 111 2.18 14.71 -1.17
N ALA A 112 2.39 14.27 -2.39
CA ALA A 112 2.90 12.93 -2.67
C ALA A 112 4.40 12.93 -2.95
N ARG A 113 5.10 11.90 -2.47
CA ARG A 113 6.49 11.58 -2.80
C ARG A 113 6.70 10.07 -2.77
N GLU A 114 7.81 9.63 -3.35
CA GLU A 114 8.25 8.24 -3.28
C GLU A 114 9.58 8.11 -2.55
N ILE A 115 9.84 6.93 -2.04
CA ILE A 115 11.10 6.58 -1.39
C ILE A 115 11.57 5.27 -2.00
N LEU A 116 12.71 5.30 -2.70
CA LEU A 116 13.41 4.07 -3.12
C LEU A 116 14.00 3.43 -1.86
N VAL A 117 13.52 2.26 -1.50
CA VAL A 117 13.95 1.56 -0.29
C VAL A 117 14.89 0.38 -0.59
N SER A 118 14.82 -0.20 -1.79
CA SER A 118 15.71 -1.27 -2.23
C SER A 118 17.12 -0.76 -2.56
N ASP A 119 18.10 -1.67 -2.56
CA ASP A 119 19.46 -1.40 -3.08
C ASP A 119 19.48 -1.24 -4.61
N VAL A 120 18.51 -1.86 -5.26
CA VAL A 120 18.36 -1.90 -6.71
C VAL A 120 17.41 -0.80 -7.14
N ASP A 121 17.72 -0.15 -8.27
CA ASP A 121 16.84 0.75 -9.01
C ASP A 121 16.85 0.35 -10.49
N ASP A 122 16.26 -0.81 -10.78
CA ASP A 122 16.18 -1.38 -12.13
C ASP A 122 14.75 -1.94 -12.31
N PRO A 123 13.97 -1.40 -13.25
CA PRO A 123 12.60 -1.86 -13.46
C PRO A 123 12.50 -3.31 -13.95
N THR A 124 13.57 -3.90 -14.43
CA THR A 124 13.62 -5.33 -14.83
C THR A 124 13.93 -6.26 -13.66
N ASP A 125 14.30 -5.71 -12.50
CA ASP A 125 14.55 -6.47 -11.29
C ASP A 125 13.40 -6.32 -10.30
N TYR A 126 12.71 -7.43 -10.02
CA TYR A 126 11.55 -7.46 -9.10
C TYR A 126 11.89 -7.10 -7.64
N HIS A 127 13.18 -7.00 -7.30
CA HIS A 127 13.61 -6.51 -5.99
C HIS A 127 13.59 -4.98 -5.90
N THR A 128 13.35 -4.27 -7.00
CA THR A 128 13.18 -2.82 -6.96
C THR A 128 11.91 -2.48 -6.19
N ARG A 129 12.07 -1.76 -5.06
CA ARG A 129 10.99 -1.39 -4.15
C ARG A 129 10.98 0.09 -3.88
N ARG A 130 9.81 0.70 -4.07
CA ARG A 130 9.50 2.06 -3.64
C ARG A 130 8.29 2.05 -2.73
N VAL A 131 8.30 2.98 -1.79
CA VAL A 131 7.15 3.29 -0.94
C VAL A 131 6.50 4.56 -1.49
N ALA A 132 5.19 4.55 -1.65
CA ALA A 132 4.42 5.77 -1.85
C ALA A 132 4.16 6.41 -0.49
N LEU A 133 4.50 7.68 -0.32
CA LEU A 133 4.29 8.45 0.90
C LEU A 133 3.51 9.71 0.58
N VAL A 134 2.43 9.95 1.30
CA VAL A 134 1.64 11.18 1.19
C VAL A 134 1.53 11.89 2.53
N GLU A 135 1.57 13.21 2.48
CA GLU A 135 1.15 14.06 3.60
C GLU A 135 -0.24 14.61 3.29
N THR A 136 -1.15 14.49 4.24
CA THR A 136 -2.55 14.92 4.09
C THR A 136 -3.14 15.31 5.43
N THR A 137 -4.32 15.93 5.41
CA THR A 137 -5.06 16.30 6.62
C THR A 137 -6.39 15.54 6.63
N VAL A 138 -6.64 14.75 7.67
CA VAL A 138 -7.91 14.05 7.87
C VAL A 138 -8.49 14.41 9.23
N ASP A 139 -9.77 14.77 9.28
CA ASP A 139 -10.46 15.22 10.50
C ASP A 139 -9.71 16.37 11.22
N GLY A 140 -9.05 17.26 10.46
CA GLY A 140 -8.28 18.38 10.99
C GLY A 140 -6.92 18.01 11.59
N LYS A 141 -6.45 16.78 11.40
CA LYS A 141 -5.13 16.32 11.84
C LYS A 141 -4.23 16.06 10.63
N ASP A 142 -3.07 16.68 10.65
CA ASP A 142 -2.02 16.39 9.67
C ASP A 142 -1.40 15.04 9.98
N LEU A 143 -1.20 14.21 8.96
CA LEU A 143 -0.54 12.91 9.08
C LEU A 143 0.25 12.57 7.82
N ALA A 144 1.21 11.68 7.97
CA ALA A 144 1.92 11.07 6.87
C ALA A 144 1.46 9.61 6.72
N VAL A 145 1.08 9.23 5.50
CA VAL A 145 0.54 7.92 5.17
C VAL A 145 1.45 7.26 4.14
N ALA A 146 1.86 6.03 4.40
CA ALA A 146 2.69 5.26 3.48
C ALA A 146 2.01 3.97 3.05
N SER A 147 2.04 3.70 1.74
CA SER A 147 1.72 2.39 1.17
C SER A 147 3.02 1.66 0.88
N VAL A 148 3.20 0.50 1.50
CA VAL A 148 4.42 -0.30 1.42
C VAL A 148 4.17 -1.67 0.81
N HIS A 149 5.17 -2.18 0.08
CA HIS A 149 5.29 -3.58 -0.29
C HIS A 149 6.77 -3.93 -0.18
N LEU A 150 7.20 -4.38 1.01
CA LEU A 150 8.60 -4.66 1.33
C LEU A 150 8.97 -6.10 1.03
N SER A 151 10.27 -6.37 1.03
CA SER A 151 10.82 -7.71 0.80
C SER A 151 10.73 -8.59 2.04
N TRP A 152 10.98 -9.89 1.87
CA TRP A 152 11.11 -10.87 2.96
C TRP A 152 12.35 -10.60 3.80
N TRP A 153 12.36 -11.06 5.04
CA TRP A 153 13.46 -10.89 6.00
C TRP A 153 14.84 -11.20 5.41
N ASP A 154 14.95 -12.32 4.70
CA ASP A 154 16.19 -12.83 4.11
C ASP A 154 16.48 -12.29 2.70
N LYS A 155 15.66 -11.35 2.19
CA LYS A 155 15.76 -10.82 0.82
C LYS A 155 15.85 -9.29 0.76
N GLY A 156 16.39 -8.64 1.78
CA GLY A 156 16.67 -7.20 1.78
C GLY A 156 15.78 -6.35 2.69
N PHE A 157 14.83 -6.94 3.42
CA PHE A 157 13.94 -6.20 4.31
C PHE A 157 14.68 -5.29 5.29
N GLN A 158 15.79 -5.73 5.86
CA GLN A 158 16.51 -4.97 6.89
C GLN A 158 17.02 -3.63 6.35
N GLU A 159 17.63 -3.65 5.16
CA GLU A 159 18.12 -2.47 4.48
C GLU A 159 16.98 -1.58 3.97
N GLU A 160 15.92 -2.18 3.43
CA GLU A 160 14.73 -1.45 3.01
C GLU A 160 14.07 -0.72 4.19
N TRP A 161 13.88 -1.41 5.31
CA TRP A 161 13.33 -0.81 6.52
C TRP A 161 14.21 0.31 7.06
N ALA A 162 15.52 0.10 7.15
CA ALA A 162 16.45 1.11 7.65
C ALA A 162 16.42 2.42 6.82
N ARG A 163 16.35 2.31 5.49
CA ARG A 163 16.21 3.49 4.61
C ARG A 163 14.86 4.18 4.81
N PHE A 164 13.79 3.41 4.87
CA PHE A 164 12.46 3.94 5.09
C PHE A 164 12.34 4.63 6.45
N GLU A 165 12.76 3.98 7.51
CA GLU A 165 12.78 4.52 8.88
C GLU A 165 13.55 5.84 8.97
N SER A 166 14.71 5.92 8.32
CA SER A 166 15.51 7.15 8.27
C SER A 166 14.75 8.34 7.70
N VAL A 167 13.98 8.14 6.62
CA VAL A 167 13.15 9.19 6.03
C VAL A 167 11.98 9.58 6.95
N LEU A 168 11.36 8.61 7.61
CA LEU A 168 10.22 8.84 8.48
C LEU A 168 10.60 9.62 9.75
N THR A 169 11.82 9.42 10.27
CA THR A 169 12.31 10.08 11.48
C THR A 169 12.30 11.61 11.35
N ASP A 170 12.47 12.14 10.13
CA ASP A 170 12.52 13.58 9.89
C ASP A 170 11.13 14.23 9.76
N LEU A 171 10.05 13.45 9.74
CA LEU A 171 8.71 13.97 9.41
C LEU A 171 8.00 14.74 10.52
N ASN A 172 8.32 14.50 11.77
CA ASN A 172 7.65 15.14 12.92
C ASN A 172 6.11 15.20 12.84
N LYS A 173 5.49 14.15 12.30
CA LYS A 173 4.03 14.02 12.12
C LYS A 173 3.56 12.65 12.57
N PRO A 174 2.28 12.49 12.95
CA PRO A 174 1.67 11.19 13.10
C PRO A 174 1.86 10.35 11.83
N LEU A 175 2.24 9.09 12.01
CA LEU A 175 2.52 8.16 10.92
C LEU A 175 1.43 7.09 10.84
N LEU A 176 1.03 6.74 9.62
CA LEU A 176 0.24 5.58 9.29
C LEU A 176 0.95 4.83 8.16
N LEU A 177 1.54 3.69 8.48
CA LEU A 177 2.29 2.86 7.57
C LEU A 177 1.50 1.59 7.32
N ALA A 178 1.12 1.34 6.06
CA ALA A 178 0.23 0.23 5.77
C ALA A 178 0.62 -0.50 4.49
N GLY A 179 0.35 -1.79 4.46
CA GLY A 179 0.57 -2.63 3.30
C GLY A 179 1.16 -4.00 3.63
N ASP A 180 1.74 -4.59 2.60
CA ASP A 180 2.40 -5.88 2.67
C ASP A 180 3.86 -5.70 3.08
N PHE A 181 4.16 -6.09 4.31
CA PHE A 181 5.52 -6.04 4.85
C PHE A 181 6.29 -7.34 4.64
N ASN A 182 5.65 -8.39 4.12
CA ASN A 182 6.24 -9.70 3.86
C ASN A 182 7.03 -10.31 5.04
N ASN A 183 6.67 -9.93 6.26
CA ASN A 183 7.30 -10.39 7.50
C ASN A 183 6.24 -10.82 8.51
N PRO A 184 6.14 -12.12 8.83
CA PRO A 184 5.08 -12.63 9.67
C PRO A 184 5.06 -12.05 11.09
N ALA A 185 3.87 -11.88 11.64
CA ALA A 185 3.67 -11.40 13.00
C ALA A 185 4.47 -12.22 14.02
N GLY A 186 5.15 -11.53 14.94
CA GLY A 186 5.97 -12.15 15.98
C GLY A 186 7.37 -12.57 15.54
N GLN A 187 7.71 -12.52 14.24
CA GLN A 187 9.05 -12.83 13.72
C GLN A 187 9.96 -11.61 13.68
N GLU A 188 11.21 -11.80 13.25
CA GLU A 188 12.28 -10.79 13.33
C GLU A 188 11.92 -9.46 12.67
N GLY A 189 11.38 -9.50 11.44
CA GLY A 189 11.01 -8.26 10.71
C GLY A 189 9.92 -7.46 11.42
N TYR A 190 8.88 -8.14 11.90
CA TYR A 190 7.82 -7.53 12.71
C TYR A 190 8.39 -6.91 14.00
N GLN A 191 9.28 -7.62 14.69
CA GLN A 191 9.91 -7.11 15.92
C GLN A 191 10.82 -5.92 15.64
N THR A 192 11.53 -5.92 14.50
CA THR A 192 12.36 -4.80 14.06
C THR A 192 11.54 -3.53 13.89
N ILE A 193 10.36 -3.63 13.26
CA ILE A 193 9.44 -2.48 13.10
C ILE A 193 8.99 -1.94 14.46
N LEU A 194 8.56 -2.82 15.37
CA LEU A 194 8.10 -2.40 16.70
C LEU A 194 9.21 -1.85 17.60
N ALA A 195 10.46 -2.26 17.37
CA ALA A 195 11.62 -1.73 18.09
C ALA A 195 12.14 -0.38 17.54
N SER A 196 11.54 0.11 16.45
CA SER A 196 11.88 1.37 15.81
C SER A 196 11.79 2.58 16.77
N PRO A 197 12.69 3.57 16.66
CA PRO A 197 12.61 4.82 17.39
C PRO A 197 11.36 5.66 17.04
N LEU A 198 10.65 5.32 15.97
CA LEU A 198 9.39 5.95 15.58
C LEU A 198 8.24 5.69 16.57
N SER A 199 8.44 4.82 17.55
CA SER A 199 7.43 4.49 18.60
C SER A 199 6.13 3.97 17.99
N LEU A 200 6.24 3.10 17.01
CA LEU A 200 5.09 2.50 16.31
C LEU A 200 4.34 1.51 17.18
N GLN A 201 3.06 1.38 16.91
CA GLN A 201 2.18 0.32 17.41
C GLN A 201 1.53 -0.40 16.23
N ASP A 202 1.30 -1.70 16.39
CA ASP A 202 0.49 -2.49 15.48
C ASP A 202 -0.99 -2.15 15.73
N ALA A 203 -1.68 -1.66 14.72
CA ALA A 203 -3.08 -1.28 14.82
C ALA A 203 -3.97 -2.47 15.21
N TYR A 204 -3.64 -3.69 14.78
CA TYR A 204 -4.37 -4.89 15.18
C TYR A 204 -4.28 -5.16 16.70
N GLU A 205 -3.08 -5.01 17.27
CA GLU A 205 -2.89 -5.21 18.71
C GLU A 205 -3.43 -4.04 19.55
N ALA A 206 -3.41 -2.82 18.99
CA ALA A 206 -3.88 -1.61 19.67
C ALA A 206 -5.40 -1.41 19.59
N ALA A 207 -6.09 -2.06 18.65
CA ALA A 207 -7.52 -1.88 18.42
C ALA A 207 -8.36 -2.31 19.63
N GLN A 208 -9.38 -1.52 19.96
CA GLN A 208 -10.37 -1.86 20.98
C GLN A 208 -11.25 -3.03 20.55
N GLU A 209 -11.61 -3.05 19.26
CA GLU A 209 -12.34 -4.14 18.63
C GLU A 209 -11.52 -4.67 17.45
N ARG A 210 -11.34 -5.99 17.37
CA ARG A 210 -10.62 -6.62 16.27
C ARG A 210 -11.26 -7.92 15.82
N SER A 211 -11.18 -8.21 14.53
CA SER A 211 -11.59 -9.47 13.92
C SER A 211 -10.61 -9.89 12.84
N GLY A 212 -10.63 -11.17 12.47
CA GLY A 212 -9.59 -11.77 11.65
C GLY A 212 -8.32 -12.06 12.45
N SER A 213 -7.44 -12.88 11.92
CA SER A 213 -6.17 -13.22 12.58
C SER A 213 -5.02 -13.42 11.61
N TYR A 214 -5.31 -13.46 10.32
CA TYR A 214 -4.33 -13.61 9.25
C TYR A 214 -4.75 -12.82 8.02
N THR A 215 -3.79 -12.53 7.15
CA THR A 215 -4.02 -11.81 5.90
C THR A 215 -3.75 -12.67 4.66
N VAL A 216 -2.93 -13.70 4.80
CA VAL A 216 -2.68 -14.68 3.72
C VAL A 216 -2.98 -16.09 4.16
N PRO A 217 -3.63 -16.91 3.30
CA PRO A 217 -3.85 -18.33 3.54
C PRO A 217 -2.56 -19.13 3.38
N PRO A 218 -2.54 -20.41 3.81
CA PRO A 218 -1.43 -21.32 3.53
C PRO A 218 -1.16 -21.47 2.02
N GLU A 219 0.08 -21.76 1.66
CA GLU A 219 0.52 -22.10 0.30
C GLU A 219 0.27 -21.02 -0.77
N ILE A 220 0.07 -19.76 -0.37
CA ILE A 220 -0.04 -18.65 -1.32
C ILE A 220 1.30 -18.38 -2.01
N ASP A 221 1.28 -17.72 -3.18
CA ASP A 221 2.50 -17.35 -3.89
C ASP A 221 3.39 -16.45 -3.01
N GLY A 222 4.70 -16.67 -3.10
CA GLY A 222 5.68 -16.07 -2.16
C GLY A 222 5.83 -16.81 -0.83
N TRP A 223 4.85 -17.63 -0.43
CA TRP A 223 4.81 -18.36 0.85
C TRP A 223 4.56 -19.85 0.67
N LYS A 224 4.99 -20.43 -0.46
CA LYS A 224 4.91 -21.87 -0.75
C LYS A 224 5.72 -22.67 0.28
N GLY A 225 5.11 -23.75 0.79
CA GLY A 225 5.67 -24.57 1.87
C GLY A 225 5.26 -24.14 3.27
N ASN A 226 4.52 -23.05 3.42
CA ASN A 226 3.94 -22.65 4.70
C ASN A 226 2.54 -23.29 4.86
N SER A 227 2.37 -24.14 5.85
CA SER A 227 1.12 -24.86 6.11
C SER A 227 0.11 -24.09 6.95
N GLU A 228 0.51 -22.99 7.55
CA GLU A 228 -0.33 -22.18 8.44
C GLU A 228 -0.64 -20.80 7.82
N PRO A 229 -1.80 -20.21 8.11
CA PRO A 229 -2.08 -18.85 7.68
C PRO A 229 -1.17 -17.84 8.37
N LEU A 230 -0.79 -16.77 7.68
CA LEU A 230 0.11 -15.75 8.19
C LEU A 230 -0.56 -14.37 8.18
N ARG A 231 -0.12 -13.50 9.07
CA ARG A 231 -0.37 -12.07 8.98
C ARG A 231 0.93 -11.39 8.57
N ILE A 232 0.94 -10.82 7.37
CA ILE A 232 2.07 -10.12 6.75
C ILE A 232 1.69 -8.72 6.28
N ASP A 233 0.39 -8.44 6.17
CA ASP A 233 -0.14 -7.12 5.92
C ASP A 233 -0.47 -6.44 7.26
N TYR A 234 -0.08 -5.19 7.38
CA TYR A 234 -0.21 -4.45 8.62
C TYR A 234 -0.66 -3.02 8.39
N VAL A 235 -1.18 -2.45 9.48
CA VAL A 235 -1.27 -1.02 9.69
C VAL A 235 -0.47 -0.70 10.96
N PHE A 236 0.70 -0.07 10.80
CA PHE A 236 1.45 0.47 11.92
C PHE A 236 1.17 1.96 12.06
N THR A 237 0.96 2.43 13.28
CA THR A 237 0.71 3.84 13.55
C THR A 237 1.60 4.33 14.67
N THR A 238 1.88 5.64 14.70
CA THR A 238 2.39 6.28 15.91
C THR A 238 1.32 6.24 17.00
N LYS A 239 1.73 6.21 18.28
CA LYS A 239 0.85 5.99 19.44
C LYS A 239 -0.16 7.12 19.72
N ASP A 240 0.00 8.27 19.08
CA ASP A 240 -0.94 9.38 19.12
C ASP A 240 -2.19 9.18 18.24
N LEU A 241 -2.16 8.18 17.36
CA LEU A 241 -3.32 7.71 16.61
C LEU A 241 -4.02 6.57 17.38
N GLN A 242 -5.24 6.83 17.82
CA GLN A 242 -6.07 5.81 18.49
C GLN A 242 -6.75 4.92 17.45
N VAL A 243 -6.70 3.61 17.67
CA VAL A 243 -7.34 2.61 16.80
C VAL A 243 -8.57 2.08 17.52
N GLU A 244 -9.74 2.38 16.98
CA GLU A 244 -11.02 1.92 17.55
C GLU A 244 -11.32 0.49 17.12
N LYS A 245 -11.23 0.24 15.81
CA LYS A 245 -11.60 -1.06 15.23
C LYS A 245 -10.66 -1.42 14.08
N LEU A 246 -10.33 -2.72 13.99
CA LEU A 246 -9.63 -3.33 12.85
C LEU A 246 -10.26 -4.68 12.49
N GLN A 247 -10.44 -4.90 11.18
CA GLN A 247 -10.99 -6.15 10.65
C GLN A 247 -10.36 -6.50 9.29
#